data_be1cd20aa8f5d1ce78f19a1401d74e22
#
_entry.id   be1cd20aa8f5d1ce78f19a1401d74e22
#
_cell.length_a   1.000
_cell.length_b   1.000
_cell.length_c   1.000
_cell.angle_alpha   90.00
_cell.angle_beta   90.00
_cell.angle_gamma   90.00
#
_symmetry.space_group_name_H-M   'P 1'
#
loop_
_entity.id
_entity.type
_entity.pdbx_description
1 polymer ?
#
loop_
_entity_poly.entity_id
_entity_poly.type
_entity_poly.pdbx_seq_one_letter_code
_entity_poly.pdbx_strand_id
1 'polypeptide(L)'
;ADAEDSKTVIPAFLEFCGNDVLVGHNIIFDYSFMKNQAAILGYGFEKQGVDTLRIARRVHKDMRSKSLEALCSYYSIVNSAAHRAYHDALATAKLYQTLAHYYEEKEPQVFQPVVLNYKEKGREEMPATKKQVDFLMRLAVQKKAAVTWDPDTLTKSEASGLIESLLSGQG
;
A
#
# COMPACT_ATOMS: atom_id res chain seq x y z
N ALA A 1 18.77 -10.04 11.33
CA ALA A 1 17.95 -9.55 12.44
C ALA A 1 16.61 -10.27 12.32
N ASP A 2 16.24 -11.03 13.30
CA ASP A 2 14.97 -11.71 13.36
C ASP A 2 13.90 -10.63 13.52
N ALA A 3 13.00 -10.54 12.53
CA ALA A 3 11.85 -9.65 12.62
C ALA A 3 10.89 -10.22 13.69
N GLU A 4 10.34 -9.34 14.51
CA GLU A 4 9.32 -9.74 15.48
C GLU A 4 8.07 -10.29 14.77
N ASP A 5 7.40 -11.23 15.44
CA ASP A 5 6.17 -11.84 14.90
C ASP A 5 5.08 -10.77 14.73
N SER A 6 4.41 -10.80 13.58
CA SER A 6 3.28 -9.92 13.27
C SER A 6 2.17 -9.98 14.33
N LYS A 7 1.97 -11.13 14.97
CA LYS A 7 1.00 -11.30 16.08
C LYS A 7 1.31 -10.42 17.31
N THR A 8 2.58 -10.04 17.49
CA THR A 8 3.01 -9.15 18.57
C THR A 8 3.04 -7.70 18.12
N VAL A 9 3.60 -7.45 16.92
CA VAL A 9 3.84 -6.09 16.41
C VAL A 9 2.54 -5.39 16.03
N ILE A 10 1.58 -6.11 15.40
CA ILE A 10 0.33 -5.48 14.94
C ILE A 10 -0.50 -4.91 16.12
N PRO A 11 -0.82 -5.67 17.18
CA PRO A 11 -1.56 -5.11 18.31
C PRO A 11 -0.87 -3.90 18.95
N ALA A 12 0.45 -3.99 19.16
CA ALA A 12 1.23 -2.88 19.71
C ALA A 12 1.19 -1.62 18.82
N PHE A 13 1.25 -1.81 17.50
CA PHE A 13 1.12 -0.71 16.55
C PHE A 13 -0.30 -0.10 16.58
N LEU A 14 -1.35 -0.91 16.67
CA LEU A 14 -2.73 -0.42 16.76
C LEU A 14 -2.94 0.40 18.04
N GLU A 15 -2.41 -0.07 19.17
CA GLU A 15 -2.44 0.63 20.45
C GLU A 15 -1.65 1.95 20.36
N PHE A 16 -0.46 1.93 19.79
CA PHE A 16 0.35 3.14 19.56
C PHE A 16 -0.37 4.18 18.72
N CYS A 17 -1.07 3.76 17.66
CA CYS A 17 -1.81 4.67 16.79
C CYS A 17 -3.04 5.27 17.49
N GLY A 18 -3.63 4.62 18.50
CA GLY A 18 -4.81 5.08 19.24
C GLY A 18 -5.88 5.66 18.33
N ASN A 19 -6.27 6.92 18.56
CA ASN A 19 -7.20 7.68 17.73
C ASN A 19 -6.51 8.74 16.86
N ASP A 20 -5.20 8.74 16.79
CA ASP A 20 -4.45 9.76 16.08
C ASP A 20 -4.65 9.67 14.56
N VAL A 21 -4.53 10.83 13.91
CA VAL A 21 -4.53 10.96 12.45
C VAL A 21 -3.17 10.51 11.91
N LEU A 22 -3.19 9.64 10.91
CA LEU A 22 -1.96 9.17 10.29
C LEU A 22 -1.47 10.17 9.25
N VAL A 23 -0.14 10.34 9.16
CA VAL A 23 0.50 11.11 8.09
C VAL A 23 1.42 10.18 7.30
N GLY A 24 1.30 10.20 5.97
CA GLY A 24 2.13 9.35 5.12
C GLY A 24 2.36 9.96 3.74
N HIS A 25 3.23 9.34 2.98
CA HIS A 25 3.46 9.67 1.58
C HIS A 25 2.94 8.53 0.71
N ASN A 26 1.81 8.71 0.04
CA ASN A 26 1.00 7.65 -0.56
C ASN A 26 0.45 6.68 0.52
N ILE A 27 -0.04 7.28 1.61
CA ILE A 27 -0.41 6.58 2.85
C ILE A 27 -1.40 5.42 2.66
N ILE A 28 -2.20 5.47 1.60
CA ILE A 28 -3.20 4.41 1.34
C ILE A 28 -2.54 3.04 1.14
N PHE A 29 -1.30 3.01 0.65
CA PHE A 29 -0.54 1.78 0.46
C PHE A 29 -0.20 1.14 1.82
N ASP A 30 0.40 1.92 2.74
CA ASP A 30 0.78 1.45 4.07
C ASP A 30 -0.46 1.12 4.91
N TYR A 31 -1.47 1.98 4.84
CA TYR A 31 -2.74 1.77 5.52
C TYR A 31 -3.43 0.48 5.08
N SER A 32 -3.48 0.20 3.78
CA SER A 32 -4.12 -1.02 3.27
C SER A 32 -3.42 -2.28 3.75
N PHE A 33 -2.09 -2.27 3.78
CA PHE A 33 -1.29 -3.37 4.32
C PHE A 33 -1.61 -3.60 5.81
N MET A 34 -1.57 -2.54 6.62
CA MET A 34 -1.85 -2.63 8.06
C MET A 34 -3.28 -3.06 8.34
N LYS A 35 -4.26 -2.53 7.60
CA LYS A 35 -5.67 -2.91 7.74
C LYS A 35 -5.88 -4.40 7.44
N ASN A 36 -5.26 -4.91 6.38
CA ASN A 36 -5.35 -6.33 6.04
C ASN A 36 -4.69 -7.22 7.11
N GLN A 37 -3.52 -6.83 7.61
CA GLN A 37 -2.84 -7.59 8.67
C GLN A 37 -3.63 -7.57 9.98
N ALA A 38 -4.21 -6.43 10.35
CA ALA A 38 -5.08 -6.32 11.52
C ALA A 38 -6.31 -7.23 11.37
N ALA A 39 -6.97 -7.22 10.21
CA ALA A 39 -8.14 -8.05 9.95
C ALA A 39 -7.84 -9.56 10.04
N ILE A 40 -6.70 -10.03 9.54
CA ILE A 40 -6.24 -11.42 9.67
C ILE A 40 -6.13 -11.84 11.14
N LEU A 41 -5.75 -10.91 12.02
CA LEU A 41 -5.62 -11.15 13.46
C LEU A 41 -6.92 -10.83 14.25
N GLY A 42 -8.02 -10.50 13.56
CA GLY A 42 -9.31 -10.20 14.18
C GLY A 42 -9.46 -8.79 14.73
N TYR A 43 -8.57 -7.86 14.39
CA TYR A 43 -8.62 -6.46 14.81
C TYR A 43 -9.23 -5.56 13.74
N GLY A 44 -10.01 -4.56 14.16
CA GLY A 44 -10.43 -3.44 13.30
C GLY A 44 -9.31 -2.38 13.22
N PHE A 45 -9.14 -1.76 12.05
CA PHE A 45 -8.21 -0.65 11.86
C PHE A 45 -8.82 0.39 10.92
N GLU A 46 -9.59 1.33 11.49
CA GLU A 46 -10.20 2.44 10.77
C GLU A 46 -9.51 3.74 11.19
N LYS A 47 -8.98 4.48 10.22
CA LYS A 47 -8.20 5.69 10.46
C LYS A 47 -8.54 6.82 9.51
N GLN A 48 -8.28 8.02 9.98
CA GLN A 48 -8.14 9.20 9.14
C GLN A 48 -6.66 9.43 8.86
N GLY A 49 -6.36 10.03 7.71
CA GLY A 49 -4.98 10.32 7.34
C GLY A 49 -4.84 11.54 6.45
N VAL A 50 -3.64 12.09 6.48
CA VAL A 50 -3.18 13.14 5.56
C VAL A 50 -2.10 12.56 4.67
N ASP A 51 -2.27 12.72 3.36
CA ASP A 51 -1.33 12.19 2.36
C ASP A 51 -0.49 13.31 1.75
N THR A 52 0.80 13.33 2.06
CA THR A 52 1.73 14.33 1.52
C THR A 52 1.87 14.24 0.00
N LEU A 53 1.64 13.07 -0.62
CA LEU A 53 1.59 12.93 -2.07
C LEU A 53 0.36 13.65 -2.66
N ARG A 54 -0.79 13.57 -1.99
CA ARG A 54 -2.01 14.31 -2.38
C ARG A 54 -1.78 15.81 -2.30
N ILE A 55 -1.16 16.29 -1.22
CA ILE A 55 -0.79 17.70 -1.06
C ILE A 55 0.17 18.12 -2.19
N ALA A 56 1.26 17.37 -2.39
CA ALA A 56 2.24 17.66 -3.42
C ALA A 56 1.65 17.71 -4.84
N ARG A 57 0.70 16.81 -5.16
CA ARG A 57 -0.02 16.84 -6.44
C ARG A 57 -0.83 18.11 -6.64
N ARG A 58 -1.34 18.70 -5.58
CA ARG A 58 -2.11 19.93 -5.62
C ARG A 58 -1.24 21.16 -5.77
N VAL A 59 -0.15 21.25 -4.99
CA VAL A 59 0.68 22.46 -4.89
C VAL A 59 1.85 22.50 -5.87
N HIS A 60 2.31 21.35 -6.37
CA HIS A 60 3.42 21.22 -7.32
C HIS A 60 2.96 20.66 -8.67
N LYS A 61 2.07 21.38 -9.36
CA LYS A 61 1.50 20.92 -10.64
C LYS A 61 2.55 20.64 -11.70
N ASP A 62 3.58 21.50 -11.78
CA ASP A 62 4.60 21.45 -12.83
C ASP A 62 5.79 20.53 -12.49
N MET A 63 5.85 20.00 -11.27
CA MET A 63 6.92 19.09 -10.88
C MET A 63 6.72 17.74 -11.56
N ARG A 64 7.75 17.23 -12.25
CA ARG A 64 7.70 15.97 -13.00
C ARG A 64 7.51 14.74 -12.09
N SER A 65 8.27 14.68 -11.01
CA SER A 65 8.21 13.59 -10.02
C SER A 65 7.77 14.14 -8.66
N LYS A 66 6.87 13.44 -8.00
CA LYS A 66 6.38 13.75 -6.66
C LYS A 66 6.67 12.60 -5.70
N SER A 67 7.71 11.81 -5.99
CA SER A 67 8.21 10.81 -5.04
C SER A 67 8.73 11.48 -3.78
N LEU A 68 8.76 10.75 -2.66
CA LEU A 68 9.31 11.26 -1.40
C LEU A 68 10.74 11.78 -1.60
N GLU A 69 11.57 11.04 -2.31
CA GLU A 69 12.94 11.41 -2.64
C GLU A 69 13.03 12.73 -3.42
N ALA A 70 12.20 12.87 -4.49
CA ALA A 70 12.19 14.08 -5.31
C ALA A 70 11.74 15.32 -4.52
N LEU A 71 10.75 15.16 -3.64
CA LEU A 71 10.27 16.26 -2.78
C LEU A 71 11.27 16.58 -1.68
N CYS A 72 11.90 15.58 -1.07
CA CYS A 72 12.98 15.79 -0.10
C CYS A 72 14.15 16.56 -0.74
N SER A 73 14.56 16.18 -1.94
CA SER A 73 15.59 16.89 -2.69
C SER A 73 15.18 18.34 -2.98
N TYR A 74 13.96 18.57 -3.44
CA TYR A 74 13.43 19.91 -3.75
C TYR A 74 13.44 20.84 -2.53
N TYR A 75 13.08 20.31 -1.35
CA TYR A 75 13.02 21.08 -0.10
C TYR A 75 14.29 20.99 0.76
N SER A 76 15.35 20.37 0.25
CA SER A 76 16.60 20.16 0.99
C SER A 76 16.39 19.39 2.32
N ILE A 77 15.43 18.47 2.34
CA ILE A 77 15.17 17.59 3.47
C ILE A 77 16.14 16.42 3.40
N VAL A 78 16.99 16.29 4.41
CA VAL A 78 17.96 15.18 4.48
C VAL A 78 17.22 13.89 4.81
N ASN A 79 17.31 12.90 3.91
CA ASN A 79 16.94 11.51 4.13
C ASN A 79 18.19 10.65 4.02
N SER A 80 18.91 10.47 5.15
CA SER A 80 20.25 9.88 5.19
C SER A 80 20.29 8.38 4.90
N ALA A 81 19.15 7.70 4.93
CA ALA A 81 19.04 6.27 4.65
C ALA A 81 17.69 5.95 4.00
N ALA A 82 17.50 6.50 2.79
CA ALA A 82 16.32 6.20 1.97
C ALA A 82 16.08 4.69 1.85
N HIS A 83 14.81 4.30 1.75
CA HIS A 83 14.33 2.91 1.75
C HIS A 83 14.48 2.16 3.09
N ARG A 84 14.68 2.90 4.19
CA ARG A 84 14.50 2.38 5.54
C ARG A 84 13.29 3.04 6.18
N ALA A 85 12.30 2.24 6.59
CA ALA A 85 10.98 2.69 7.06
C ALA A 85 11.05 3.86 8.07
N TYR A 86 11.95 3.79 9.05
CA TYR A 86 12.12 4.87 10.03
C TYR A 86 12.56 6.20 9.39
N HIS A 87 13.53 6.15 8.48
CA HIS A 87 14.06 7.36 7.84
C HIS A 87 13.05 7.95 6.85
N ASP A 88 12.30 7.11 6.15
CA ASP A 88 11.24 7.54 5.24
C ASP A 88 10.06 8.14 6.02
N ALA A 89 9.71 7.59 7.18
CA ALA A 89 8.70 8.17 8.08
C ALA A 89 9.13 9.55 8.61
N LEU A 90 10.38 9.67 9.06
CA LEU A 90 10.93 10.95 9.53
C LEU A 90 11.01 12.00 8.40
N ALA A 91 11.44 11.59 7.21
CA ALA A 91 11.47 12.46 6.03
C ALA A 91 10.05 12.91 5.64
N THR A 92 9.07 12.01 5.71
CA THR A 92 7.65 12.31 5.45
C THR A 92 7.09 13.31 6.47
N ALA A 93 7.42 13.17 7.75
CA ALA A 93 7.00 14.12 8.78
C ALA A 93 7.58 15.53 8.52
N LYS A 94 8.86 15.62 8.19
CA LYS A 94 9.51 16.89 7.81
C LYS A 94 8.91 17.48 6.55
N LEU A 95 8.61 16.64 5.55
CA LEU A 95 7.96 17.08 4.32
C LEU A 95 6.56 17.63 4.60
N TYR A 96 5.78 16.96 5.45
CA TYR A 96 4.46 17.45 5.85
C TYR A 96 4.55 18.83 6.50
N GLN A 97 5.44 19.01 7.48
CA GLN A 97 5.66 20.31 8.14
C GLN A 97 6.07 21.40 7.15
N THR A 98 6.94 21.06 6.20
CA THR A 98 7.40 22.00 5.16
C THR A 98 6.25 22.39 4.23
N LEU A 99 5.47 21.42 3.76
CA LEU A 99 4.31 21.68 2.91
C LEU A 99 3.25 22.51 3.64
N ALA A 100 2.97 22.20 4.92
CA ALA A 100 2.05 22.97 5.73
C ALA A 100 2.50 24.42 5.88
N HIS A 101 3.77 24.64 6.21
CA HIS A 101 4.33 25.97 6.34
C HIS A 101 4.13 26.86 5.09
N TYR A 102 4.30 26.31 3.89
CA TYR A 102 4.20 27.08 2.66
C TYR A 102 2.80 27.19 2.06
N TYR A 103 1.93 26.21 2.32
CA TYR A 103 0.71 26.05 1.54
C TYR A 103 -0.58 25.86 2.36
N GLU A 104 -0.54 25.59 3.66
CA GLU A 104 -1.74 25.29 4.43
C GLU A 104 -2.73 26.47 4.45
N GLU A 105 -2.24 27.71 4.57
CA GLU A 105 -3.09 28.90 4.51
C GLU A 105 -3.74 29.11 3.13
N LYS A 106 -3.06 28.69 2.05
CA LYS A 106 -3.51 28.90 0.67
C LYS A 106 -4.44 27.78 0.18
N GLU A 107 -4.23 26.58 0.66
CA GLU A 107 -4.93 25.37 0.22
C GLU A 107 -5.34 24.51 1.43
N PRO A 108 -6.05 25.04 2.44
CA PRO A 108 -6.32 24.37 3.71
C PRO A 108 -7.05 23.03 3.52
N GLN A 109 -7.88 22.90 2.48
CA GLN A 109 -8.69 21.70 2.23
C GLN A 109 -7.84 20.46 1.92
N VAL A 110 -6.61 20.61 1.37
CA VAL A 110 -5.77 19.44 1.06
C VAL A 110 -5.01 18.92 2.27
N PHE A 111 -4.96 19.71 3.35
CA PHE A 111 -4.35 19.34 4.63
C PHE A 111 -5.36 18.70 5.59
N GLN A 112 -6.66 18.79 5.28
CA GLN A 112 -7.67 18.16 6.13
C GLN A 112 -7.55 16.62 6.08
N PRO A 113 -7.60 15.96 7.25
CA PRO A 113 -7.63 14.53 7.32
C PRO A 113 -8.85 13.96 6.58
N VAL A 114 -8.66 12.86 5.90
CA VAL A 114 -9.73 12.12 5.24
C VAL A 114 -9.79 10.70 5.77
N VAL A 115 -10.97 10.12 5.81
CA VAL A 115 -11.12 8.70 6.15
C VAL A 115 -10.35 7.87 5.13
N LEU A 116 -9.43 7.06 5.62
CA LEU A 116 -8.65 6.16 4.79
C LEU A 116 -9.50 4.96 4.42
N ASN A 117 -10.22 5.07 3.31
CA ASN A 117 -10.98 3.98 2.74
C ASN A 117 -10.13 3.27 1.69
N TYR A 118 -9.48 2.19 2.10
CA TYR A 118 -9.07 1.19 1.13
C TYR A 118 -10.34 0.42 0.74
N LYS A 119 -10.97 0.87 -0.34
CA LYS A 119 -11.80 -0.06 -1.09
C LYS A 119 -10.81 -1.04 -1.69
N GLU A 120 -10.79 -2.26 -1.22
CA GLU A 120 -10.36 -3.35 -2.08
C GLU A 120 -11.14 -3.16 -3.38
N LYS A 121 -10.53 -2.47 -4.34
CA LYS A 121 -10.95 -2.61 -5.72
C LYS A 121 -10.70 -4.08 -5.97
N GLY A 122 -11.79 -4.83 -5.97
CA GLY A 122 -11.80 -6.27 -6.01
C GLY A 122 -10.63 -6.83 -6.78
N ARG A 123 -9.54 -7.17 -6.06
CA ARG A 123 -8.54 -8.09 -6.62
C ARG A 123 -9.26 -9.35 -7.09
N GLU A 124 -10.40 -9.63 -6.44
CA GLU A 124 -11.29 -10.74 -6.74
C GLU A 124 -12.05 -10.55 -8.06
N GLU A 125 -12.37 -9.31 -8.45
CA GLU A 125 -13.17 -9.02 -9.66
C GLU A 125 -12.34 -8.57 -10.88
N MET A 126 -11.03 -8.33 -10.73
CA MET A 126 -10.22 -7.98 -11.90
C MET A 126 -9.91 -9.24 -12.72
N PRO A 127 -10.15 -9.22 -14.04
CA PRO A 127 -9.79 -10.36 -14.88
C PRO A 127 -8.30 -10.68 -14.77
N ALA A 128 -7.99 -11.97 -14.83
CA ALA A 128 -6.61 -12.44 -14.81
C ALA A 128 -5.82 -11.81 -15.96
N THR A 129 -4.57 -11.48 -15.69
CA THR A 129 -3.70 -10.96 -16.76
C THR A 129 -3.36 -12.08 -17.73
N LYS A 130 -3.15 -11.73 -19.00
CA LYS A 130 -2.69 -12.69 -20.01
C LYS A 130 -1.46 -13.50 -19.55
N LYS A 131 -0.52 -12.85 -18.84
CA LYS A 131 0.66 -13.53 -18.28
C LYS A 131 0.31 -14.58 -17.23
N GLN A 132 -0.66 -14.30 -16.36
CA GLN A 132 -1.15 -15.27 -15.36
C GLN A 132 -1.83 -16.44 -16.04
N VAL A 133 -2.71 -16.19 -16.99
CA VAL A 133 -3.42 -17.24 -17.75
C VAL A 133 -2.42 -18.11 -18.51
N ASP A 134 -1.48 -17.51 -19.26
CA ASP A 134 -0.45 -18.24 -20.00
C ASP A 134 0.47 -19.08 -19.09
N PHE A 135 0.78 -18.57 -17.90
CA PHE A 135 1.58 -19.29 -16.91
C PHE A 135 0.79 -20.46 -16.32
N LEU A 136 -0.46 -20.23 -15.95
CA LEU A 136 -1.35 -21.24 -15.38
C LEU A 136 -1.59 -22.39 -16.36
N MET A 137 -1.82 -22.09 -17.64
CA MET A 137 -2.00 -23.09 -18.70
C MET A 137 -0.75 -23.95 -18.88
N ARG A 138 0.44 -23.34 -18.91
CA ARG A 138 1.71 -24.07 -18.99
C ARG A 138 1.93 -24.96 -17.77
N LEU A 139 1.61 -24.45 -16.59
CA LEU A 139 1.77 -25.19 -15.34
C LEU A 139 0.80 -26.40 -15.27
N ALA A 140 -0.44 -26.24 -15.72
CA ALA A 140 -1.42 -27.32 -15.79
C ALA A 140 -0.94 -28.44 -16.72
N VAL A 141 -0.42 -28.11 -17.91
CA VAL A 141 0.16 -29.09 -18.83
C VAL A 141 1.37 -29.80 -18.21
N GLN A 142 2.28 -29.06 -17.57
CA GLN A 142 3.47 -29.61 -16.93
C GLN A 142 3.12 -30.57 -15.78
N LYS A 143 2.08 -30.24 -15.00
CA LYS A 143 1.61 -31.04 -13.85
C LYS A 143 0.60 -32.12 -14.25
N LYS A 144 0.21 -32.20 -15.52
CA LYS A 144 -0.86 -33.09 -16.03
C LYS A 144 -2.18 -32.91 -15.25
N ALA A 145 -2.46 -31.68 -14.80
CA ALA A 145 -3.67 -31.34 -14.08
C ALA A 145 -4.84 -31.10 -15.06
N ALA A 146 -6.04 -31.51 -14.66
CA ALA A 146 -7.24 -31.22 -15.43
C ALA A 146 -7.53 -29.71 -15.40
N VAL A 147 -7.81 -29.10 -16.56
CA VAL A 147 -8.25 -27.70 -16.65
C VAL A 147 -9.75 -27.67 -16.34
N THR A 148 -10.09 -27.20 -15.13
CA THR A 148 -11.47 -27.09 -14.65
C THR A 148 -11.98 -25.66 -14.61
N TRP A 149 -11.19 -24.70 -15.11
CA TRP A 149 -11.49 -23.28 -15.15
C TRP A 149 -11.59 -22.78 -16.59
N ASP A 150 -12.30 -21.66 -16.76
CA ASP A 150 -12.41 -20.96 -18.04
C ASP A 150 -11.40 -19.79 -18.08
N PRO A 151 -10.40 -19.79 -18.99
CA PRO A 151 -9.40 -18.75 -19.10
C PRO A 151 -9.95 -17.34 -19.29
N ASP A 152 -11.12 -17.22 -19.92
CA ASP A 152 -11.71 -15.92 -20.27
C ASP A 152 -12.49 -15.29 -19.10
N THR A 153 -12.86 -16.08 -18.10
CA THR A 153 -13.63 -15.62 -16.93
C THR A 153 -12.84 -15.58 -15.64
N LEU A 154 -11.60 -16.10 -15.64
CA LEU A 154 -10.74 -16.09 -14.46
C LEU A 154 -10.45 -14.70 -13.95
N THR A 155 -10.58 -14.51 -12.65
CA THR A 155 -10.10 -13.33 -11.92
C THR A 155 -8.63 -13.46 -11.54
N LYS A 156 -7.97 -12.34 -11.22
CA LYS A 156 -6.57 -12.34 -10.76
C LYS A 156 -6.36 -13.19 -9.51
N SER A 157 -7.33 -13.17 -8.59
CA SER A 157 -7.27 -13.90 -7.33
C SER A 157 -7.39 -15.40 -7.58
N GLU A 158 -8.36 -15.81 -8.37
CA GLU A 158 -8.55 -17.22 -8.76
C GLU A 158 -7.33 -17.77 -9.50
N ALA A 159 -6.81 -17.02 -10.48
CA ALA A 159 -5.60 -17.42 -11.21
C ALA A 159 -4.40 -17.59 -10.27
N SER A 160 -4.21 -16.69 -9.30
CA SER A 160 -3.12 -16.79 -8.32
C SER A 160 -3.29 -17.99 -7.41
N GLY A 161 -4.50 -18.25 -6.90
CA GLY A 161 -4.79 -19.42 -6.06
C GLY A 161 -4.58 -20.75 -6.79
N LEU A 162 -5.01 -20.84 -8.06
CA LEU A 162 -4.78 -22.01 -8.90
C LEU A 162 -3.29 -22.25 -9.18
N ILE A 163 -2.52 -21.20 -9.44
CA ILE A 163 -1.06 -21.28 -9.61
C ILE A 163 -0.41 -21.83 -8.34
N GLU A 164 -0.77 -21.30 -7.18
CA GLU A 164 -0.23 -21.73 -5.88
C GLU A 164 -0.58 -23.18 -5.58
N SER A 165 -1.84 -23.59 -5.80
CA SER A 165 -2.29 -24.98 -5.64
C SER A 165 -1.51 -25.96 -6.52
N LEU A 166 -1.30 -25.61 -7.80
CA LEU A 166 -0.52 -26.44 -8.73
C LEU A 166 0.97 -26.49 -8.39
N LEU A 167 1.53 -25.42 -7.83
CA LEU A 167 2.93 -25.40 -7.39
C LEU A 167 3.15 -26.21 -6.13
N SER A 168 2.22 -26.14 -5.16
CA SER A 168 2.29 -26.86 -3.88
C SER A 168 1.96 -28.35 -3.99
N GLY A 169 1.47 -28.81 -5.14
CA GLY A 169 1.15 -30.23 -5.37
C GLY A 169 -0.10 -30.71 -4.62
N GLN A 170 -0.94 -29.79 -4.15
CA GLN A 170 -2.26 -30.08 -3.59
C GLN A 170 -3.29 -30.04 -4.73
N GLY A 171 -3.36 -31.08 -5.50
CA GLY A 171 -4.33 -31.29 -6.56
C GLY A 171 -4.76 -32.74 -6.59
#